data_aa2d1d12dae00ac0d427c62866bed07b
#
_entry.id   aa2d1d12dae00ac0d427c62866bed07b
#
_cell.length_a   1.000
_cell.length_b   1.000
_cell.length_c   1.000
_cell.angle_alpha   90.00
_cell.angle_beta   90.00
_cell.angle_gamma   90.00
#
_symmetry.space_group_name_H-M   'P 1'
#
loop_
_entity.id
_entity.type
_entity.pdbx_description
1 polymer ?
#
loop_
_entity_poly.entity_id
_entity_poly.type
_entity_poly.pdbx_seq_one_letter_code
_entity_poly.pdbx_strand_id
1 'polypeptide(L)'
;NAAESQFYKPEITNGLICMFFFFVGIIRELFRKNTEIVKNAFKEIDYYTIILLTGLFVVIGGIKNAGVIDIIGNAISKVGGSSGSVFIVYTVIVWMSVILSAFIDNIPYTATMLTVIPVIAVNLGIDPKIMYYGLLCGATLGGNLTPIGASANIAGIGILRKEGHEVKATTFMKYGVPFTLAAVITGYLLIWFIWKP
;
A
#
# COMPACT_ATOMS: atom_id res chain seq x y z
N ASN A 1 -14.59 -31.39 18.76
CA ASN A 1 -13.48 -30.45 19.00
C ASN A 1 -12.28 -30.95 18.23
N ALA A 2 -12.30 -30.75 16.90
CA ALA A 2 -11.16 -30.97 16.05
C ALA A 2 -10.19 -29.82 16.30
N ALA A 3 -9.01 -30.14 16.78
CA ALA A 3 -7.89 -29.21 16.84
C ALA A 3 -7.59 -28.75 15.40
N GLU A 4 -8.02 -27.58 15.03
CA GLU A 4 -7.44 -26.86 13.91
C GLU A 4 -5.97 -26.66 14.26
N SER A 5 -5.11 -27.51 13.72
CA SER A 5 -3.70 -27.22 13.63
C SER A 5 -3.57 -26.01 12.73
N GLN A 6 -3.64 -24.81 13.31
CA GLN A 6 -3.24 -23.60 12.62
C GLN A 6 -1.77 -23.81 12.25
N PHE A 7 -1.51 -24.14 11.00
CA PHE A 7 -0.17 -24.03 10.43
C PHE A 7 0.26 -22.57 10.62
N TYR A 8 1.04 -22.32 11.65
CA TYR A 8 1.65 -21.02 11.88
C TYR A 8 2.54 -20.73 10.69
N LYS A 9 2.02 -19.92 9.76
CA LYS A 9 2.77 -19.46 8.60
C LYS A 9 3.64 -18.29 9.05
N PRO A 10 4.97 -18.41 9.13
CA PRO A 10 5.84 -17.29 9.46
C PRO A 10 5.60 -16.14 8.48
N GLU A 11 5.59 -14.91 8.95
CA GLU A 11 5.41 -13.70 8.11
C GLU A 11 6.39 -13.63 6.94
N ILE A 12 7.60 -14.15 7.15
CA ILE A 12 8.70 -14.22 6.16
C ILE A 12 8.46 -15.26 5.04
N THR A 13 7.45 -16.14 5.15
CA THR A 13 7.26 -17.30 4.23
C THR A 13 7.13 -16.86 2.76
N ASN A 14 6.40 -15.79 2.48
CA ASN A 14 6.21 -15.31 1.10
C ASN A 14 7.54 -14.83 0.49
N GLY A 15 8.34 -14.09 1.25
CA GLY A 15 9.68 -13.65 0.84
C GLY A 15 10.62 -14.84 0.58
N LEU A 16 10.61 -15.84 1.46
CA LEU A 16 11.43 -17.04 1.30
C LEU A 16 11.05 -17.83 0.04
N ILE A 17 9.76 -17.94 -0.26
CA ILE A 17 9.28 -18.61 -1.49
C ILE A 17 9.78 -17.85 -2.72
N CYS A 18 9.65 -16.53 -2.76
CA CYS A 18 10.15 -15.71 -3.87
C CYS A 18 11.67 -15.86 -4.05
N MET A 19 12.44 -15.80 -2.94
CA MET A 19 13.88 -16.00 -2.96
C MET A 19 14.27 -17.40 -3.45
N PHE A 20 13.55 -18.42 -3.03
CA PHE A 20 13.77 -19.80 -3.49
C PHE A 20 13.64 -19.90 -5.02
N PHE A 21 12.52 -19.42 -5.58
CA PHE A 21 12.34 -19.46 -7.05
C PHE A 21 13.31 -18.58 -7.79
N PHE A 22 13.71 -17.43 -7.24
CA PHE A 22 14.76 -16.60 -7.79
C PHE A 22 16.09 -17.37 -7.91
N PHE A 23 16.52 -18.04 -6.84
CA PHE A 23 17.76 -18.84 -6.86
C PHE A 23 17.65 -20.05 -7.78
N VAL A 24 16.49 -20.73 -7.83
CA VAL A 24 16.27 -21.83 -8.79
C VAL A 24 16.42 -21.32 -10.24
N GLY A 25 15.89 -20.14 -10.56
CA GLY A 25 16.06 -19.51 -11.86
C GLY A 25 17.53 -19.20 -12.18
N ILE A 26 18.25 -18.59 -11.24
CA ILE A 26 19.68 -18.28 -11.39
C ILE A 26 20.50 -19.55 -11.60
N ILE A 27 20.30 -20.60 -10.80
CA ILE A 27 20.99 -21.88 -10.91
C ILE A 27 20.73 -22.52 -12.28
N ARG A 28 19.48 -22.51 -12.74
CA ARG A 28 19.12 -23.03 -14.07
C ARG A 28 19.87 -22.33 -15.19
N GLU A 29 19.95 -20.99 -15.17
CA GLU A 29 20.65 -20.22 -16.21
C GLU A 29 22.18 -20.40 -16.13
N LEU A 30 22.74 -20.61 -14.94
CA LEU A 30 24.15 -20.98 -14.76
C LEU A 30 24.46 -22.33 -15.41
N PHE A 31 23.61 -23.35 -15.21
CA PHE A 31 23.77 -24.65 -15.88
C PHE A 31 23.66 -24.55 -17.42
N ARG A 32 22.87 -23.60 -17.91
CA ARG A 32 22.76 -23.28 -19.34
C ARG A 32 23.94 -22.46 -19.89
N LYS A 33 24.91 -22.10 -19.02
CA LYS A 33 26.03 -21.20 -19.34
C LYS A 33 25.59 -19.81 -19.85
N ASN A 34 24.38 -19.39 -19.49
CA ASN A 34 23.82 -18.11 -19.91
C ASN A 34 24.16 -17.01 -18.88
N THR A 35 25.44 -16.69 -18.80
CA THR A 35 25.97 -15.75 -17.82
C THR A 35 25.45 -14.32 -18.01
N GLU A 36 25.06 -13.94 -19.23
CA GLU A 36 24.51 -12.62 -19.53
C GLU A 36 23.15 -12.42 -18.85
N ILE A 37 22.26 -13.42 -18.86
CA ILE A 37 20.96 -13.33 -18.18
C ILE A 37 21.17 -13.19 -16.67
N VAL A 38 22.09 -13.98 -16.10
CA VAL A 38 22.41 -13.89 -14.67
C VAL A 38 22.93 -12.51 -14.30
N LYS A 39 23.88 -11.97 -15.09
CA LYS A 39 24.44 -10.64 -14.88
C LYS A 39 23.39 -9.53 -14.98
N ASN A 40 22.49 -9.63 -15.96
CA ASN A 40 21.42 -8.66 -16.15
C ASN A 40 20.39 -8.73 -15.01
N ALA A 41 20.02 -9.93 -14.54
CA ALA A 41 19.12 -10.09 -13.40
C ALA A 41 19.62 -9.36 -12.14
N PHE A 42 20.92 -9.41 -11.86
CA PHE A 42 21.49 -8.66 -10.73
C PHE A 42 21.58 -7.15 -10.98
N LYS A 43 21.73 -6.71 -12.24
CA LYS A 43 21.75 -5.28 -12.58
C LYS A 43 20.35 -4.65 -12.51
N GLU A 44 19.29 -5.43 -12.73
CA GLU A 44 17.92 -4.98 -12.69
C GLU A 44 17.35 -4.90 -11.27
N ILE A 45 18.12 -5.38 -10.25
CA ILE A 45 17.70 -5.20 -8.84
C ILE A 45 17.63 -3.71 -8.53
N ASP A 46 16.45 -3.28 -8.14
CA ASP A 46 16.20 -1.91 -7.71
C ASP A 46 16.69 -1.69 -6.27
N TYR A 47 18.00 -1.50 -6.12
CA TYR A 47 18.63 -1.23 -4.83
C TYR A 47 18.10 0.03 -4.17
N TYR A 48 17.69 1.03 -4.97
CA TYR A 48 17.15 2.27 -4.44
C TYR A 48 15.84 2.01 -3.68
N THR A 49 14.92 1.27 -4.27
CA THR A 49 13.66 0.88 -3.61
C THR A 49 13.91 0.01 -2.36
N ILE A 50 14.87 -0.92 -2.42
CA ILE A 50 15.21 -1.75 -1.25
C ILE A 50 15.71 -0.89 -0.09
N ILE A 51 16.64 0.03 -0.34
CA ILE A 51 17.20 0.93 0.68
C ILE A 51 16.10 1.86 1.22
N LEU A 52 15.27 2.42 0.32
CA LEU A 52 14.15 3.28 0.70
C LEU A 52 13.19 2.56 1.65
N LEU A 53 12.75 1.36 1.30
CA LEU A 53 11.83 0.58 2.13
C LEU A 53 12.48 0.18 3.46
N THR A 54 13.76 -0.22 3.45
CA THR A 54 14.47 -0.54 4.68
C THR A 54 14.53 0.67 5.61
N GLY A 55 14.91 1.84 5.11
CA GLY A 55 14.92 3.08 5.88
C GLY A 55 13.54 3.45 6.40
N LEU A 56 12.50 3.29 5.58
CA LEU A 56 11.13 3.54 5.96
C LEU A 56 10.69 2.66 7.14
N PHE A 57 10.96 1.34 7.10
CA PHE A 57 10.59 0.45 8.20
C PHE A 57 11.35 0.77 9.50
N VAL A 58 12.60 1.21 9.42
CA VAL A 58 13.35 1.70 10.59
C VAL A 58 12.67 2.93 11.20
N VAL A 59 12.26 3.89 10.35
CA VAL A 59 11.55 5.09 10.81
C VAL A 59 10.20 4.73 11.42
N ILE A 60 9.40 3.86 10.78
CA ILE A 60 8.11 3.40 11.31
C ILE A 60 8.31 2.71 12.67
N GLY A 61 9.34 1.88 12.81
CA GLY A 61 9.70 1.25 14.09
C GLY A 61 10.01 2.29 15.18
N GLY A 62 10.76 3.34 14.84
CA GLY A 62 11.04 4.46 15.75
C GLY A 62 9.79 5.21 16.16
N ILE A 63 8.92 5.55 15.22
CA ILE A 63 7.64 6.23 15.45
C ILE A 63 6.72 5.39 16.34
N LYS A 64 6.68 4.07 16.11
CA LYS A 64 5.91 3.14 16.93
C LYS A 64 6.43 3.11 18.38
N ASN A 65 7.74 2.99 18.57
CA ASN A 65 8.35 2.98 19.90
C ASN A 65 8.18 4.31 20.65
N ALA A 66 8.07 5.42 19.93
CA ALA A 66 7.80 6.75 20.50
C ALA A 66 6.30 6.95 20.86
N GLY A 67 5.42 5.97 20.63
CA GLY A 67 3.99 6.07 20.94
C GLY A 67 3.19 6.96 19.99
N VAL A 68 3.79 7.47 18.91
CA VAL A 68 3.12 8.37 17.97
C VAL A 68 2.01 7.64 17.21
N ILE A 69 2.19 6.34 16.91
CA ILE A 69 1.16 5.49 16.29
C ILE A 69 -0.12 5.48 17.13
N ASP A 70 0.02 5.34 18.46
CA ASP A 70 -1.11 5.32 19.38
C ASP A 70 -1.82 6.68 19.42
N ILE A 71 -1.07 7.78 19.37
CA ILE A 71 -1.64 9.14 19.31
C ILE A 71 -2.47 9.31 18.04
N ILE A 72 -1.94 8.91 16.88
CA ILE A 72 -2.64 8.99 15.60
C ILE A 72 -3.89 8.10 15.61
N GLY A 73 -3.76 6.84 16.04
CA GLY A 73 -4.86 5.89 16.11
C GLY A 73 -5.99 6.38 17.03
N ASN A 74 -5.64 6.92 18.19
CA ASN A 74 -6.60 7.50 19.13
C ASN A 74 -7.27 8.77 18.58
N ALA A 75 -6.53 9.62 17.89
CA ALA A 75 -7.08 10.82 17.26
C ALA A 75 -8.10 10.45 16.15
N ILE A 76 -7.76 9.50 15.29
CA ILE A 76 -8.68 9.03 14.23
C ILE A 76 -9.92 8.36 14.85
N SER A 77 -9.75 7.53 15.89
CA SER A 77 -10.88 6.87 16.57
C SER A 77 -11.86 7.87 17.18
N LYS A 78 -11.36 8.98 17.74
CA LYS A 78 -12.19 10.05 18.31
C LYS A 78 -13.05 10.79 17.27
N VAL A 79 -12.65 10.80 16.00
CA VAL A 79 -13.45 11.40 14.92
C VAL A 79 -14.81 10.71 14.77
N GLY A 80 -14.91 9.43 15.15
CA GLY A 80 -16.20 8.71 15.20
C GLY A 80 -17.21 9.26 16.21
N GLY A 81 -16.81 10.23 17.03
CA GLY A 81 -17.64 10.83 18.07
C GLY A 81 -17.83 9.94 19.30
N SER A 82 -18.64 10.39 20.26
CA SER A 82 -18.94 9.69 21.51
C SER A 82 -19.64 8.33 21.32
N SER A 83 -20.30 8.13 20.17
CA SER A 83 -20.95 6.86 19.77
C SER A 83 -20.03 5.91 19.02
N GLY A 84 -18.75 6.27 18.78
CA GLY A 84 -17.78 5.41 18.11
C GLY A 84 -18.21 4.95 16.70
N SER A 85 -18.79 5.85 15.90
CA SER A 85 -19.33 5.48 14.59
C SER A 85 -18.26 4.92 13.66
N VAL A 86 -18.31 3.62 13.44
CA VAL A 86 -17.41 2.86 12.54
C VAL A 86 -17.47 3.44 11.13
N PHE A 87 -18.66 3.84 10.67
CA PHE A 87 -18.83 4.41 9.33
C PHE A 87 -18.06 5.71 9.14
N ILE A 88 -18.08 6.60 10.14
CA ILE A 88 -17.35 7.87 10.07
C ILE A 88 -15.86 7.61 10.01
N VAL A 89 -15.33 6.75 10.89
CA VAL A 89 -13.91 6.42 10.93
C VAL A 89 -13.47 5.73 9.63
N TYR A 90 -14.26 4.79 9.13
CA TYR A 90 -14.04 4.15 7.84
C TYR A 90 -13.98 5.18 6.69
N THR A 91 -14.94 6.09 6.65
CA THR A 91 -15.00 7.19 5.66
C THR A 91 -13.74 8.04 5.71
N VAL A 92 -13.34 8.44 6.91
CA VAL A 92 -12.10 9.24 7.11
C VAL A 92 -10.88 8.46 6.63
N ILE A 93 -10.74 7.18 6.98
CA ILE A 93 -9.61 6.36 6.52
C ILE A 93 -9.56 6.30 5.00
N VAL A 94 -10.68 6.00 4.33
CA VAL A 94 -10.70 5.90 2.86
C VAL A 94 -10.32 7.21 2.21
N TRP A 95 -11.02 8.31 2.54
CA TRP A 95 -10.83 9.59 1.85
C TRP A 95 -9.50 10.28 2.21
N MET A 96 -9.04 10.17 3.46
CA MET A 96 -7.69 10.61 3.82
C MET A 96 -6.62 9.82 3.06
N SER A 97 -6.83 8.50 2.89
CA SER A 97 -5.92 7.67 2.10
C SER A 97 -5.88 8.10 0.64
N VAL A 98 -7.04 8.43 0.05
CA VAL A 98 -7.11 8.97 -1.33
C VAL A 98 -6.32 10.26 -1.47
N ILE A 99 -6.53 11.21 -0.55
CA ILE A 99 -5.89 12.52 -0.61
C ILE A 99 -4.38 12.41 -0.38
N LEU A 100 -3.96 11.69 0.65
CA LEU A 100 -2.54 11.57 0.98
C LEU A 100 -1.77 10.77 -0.07
N SER A 101 -2.35 9.68 -0.59
CA SER A 101 -1.73 8.89 -1.66
C SER A 101 -1.67 9.63 -3.01
N ALA A 102 -2.42 10.69 -3.20
CA ALA A 102 -2.28 11.56 -4.38
C ALA A 102 -0.92 12.27 -4.45
N PHE A 103 -0.22 12.42 -3.32
CA PHE A 103 1.04 13.16 -3.20
C PHE A 103 2.18 12.34 -2.62
N ILE A 104 1.86 11.28 -1.87
CA ILE A 104 2.81 10.38 -1.24
C ILE A 104 2.64 9.01 -1.91
N ASP A 105 3.76 8.39 -2.29
CA ASP A 105 3.71 7.04 -2.87
C ASP A 105 2.92 6.09 -1.95
N ASN A 106 2.09 5.26 -2.55
CA ASN A 106 1.16 4.39 -1.84
C ASN A 106 1.85 3.35 -0.94
N ILE A 107 3.08 2.91 -1.27
CA ILE A 107 3.81 1.92 -0.48
C ILE A 107 4.16 2.44 0.92
N PRO A 108 4.90 3.56 1.08
CA PRO A 108 5.23 4.11 2.39
C PRO A 108 3.99 4.51 3.20
N TYR A 109 3.01 5.10 2.54
CA TYR A 109 1.76 5.48 3.20
C TYR A 109 1.03 4.26 3.77
N THR A 110 0.80 3.24 2.94
CA THR A 110 0.11 2.02 3.35
C THR A 110 0.86 1.31 4.47
N ALA A 111 2.19 1.16 4.36
CA ALA A 111 3.00 0.52 5.38
C ALA A 111 2.87 1.22 6.75
N THR A 112 2.82 2.56 6.76
CA THR A 112 2.59 3.32 7.99
C THR A 112 1.17 3.08 8.55
N MET A 113 0.16 3.21 7.72
CA MET A 113 -1.25 3.06 8.14
C MET A 113 -1.60 1.63 8.59
N LEU A 114 -0.93 0.60 8.07
CA LEU A 114 -1.09 -0.78 8.55
C LEU A 114 -0.72 -0.94 10.03
N THR A 115 0.13 -0.09 10.58
CA THR A 115 0.47 -0.08 12.01
C THR A 115 -0.53 0.71 12.86
N VAL A 116 -1.24 1.66 12.27
CA VAL A 116 -2.25 2.52 12.94
C VAL A 116 -3.62 1.82 13.04
N ILE A 117 -4.02 1.09 12.00
CA ILE A 117 -5.34 0.44 11.94
C ILE A 117 -5.63 -0.49 13.14
N PRO A 118 -4.70 -1.33 13.62
CA PRO A 118 -4.96 -2.16 14.79
C PRO A 118 -5.35 -1.36 16.03
N VAL A 119 -4.72 -0.21 16.25
CA VAL A 119 -5.05 0.69 17.38
C VAL A 119 -6.47 1.22 17.23
N ILE A 120 -6.85 1.65 16.03
CA ILE A 120 -8.21 2.12 15.74
C ILE A 120 -9.23 0.99 15.98
N ALA A 121 -8.96 -0.21 15.47
CA ALA A 121 -9.86 -1.36 15.60
C ALA A 121 -10.07 -1.76 17.06
N VAL A 122 -9.01 -1.77 17.87
CA VAL A 122 -9.11 -2.02 19.31
C VAL A 122 -9.96 -0.95 20.01
N ASN A 123 -9.75 0.32 19.69
CA ASN A 123 -10.51 1.42 20.28
C ASN A 123 -12.00 1.39 19.93
N LEU A 124 -12.34 0.87 18.74
CA LEU A 124 -13.73 0.75 18.27
C LEU A 124 -14.37 -0.61 18.63
N GLY A 125 -13.58 -1.58 19.11
CA GLY A 125 -14.05 -2.92 19.42
C GLY A 125 -14.51 -3.73 18.20
N ILE A 126 -13.88 -3.54 17.03
CA ILE A 126 -14.26 -4.17 15.75
C ILE A 126 -13.14 -4.99 15.12
N ASP A 127 -13.51 -5.87 14.17
CA ASP A 127 -12.55 -6.53 13.29
C ASP A 127 -11.88 -5.47 12.37
N PRO A 128 -10.55 -5.42 12.28
CA PRO A 128 -9.84 -4.44 11.47
C PRO A 128 -10.02 -4.59 9.95
N LYS A 129 -10.60 -5.69 9.47
CA LYS A 129 -10.70 -6.00 8.03
C LYS A 129 -11.30 -4.88 7.20
N ILE A 130 -12.42 -4.30 7.65
CA ILE A 130 -13.08 -3.22 6.92
C ILE A 130 -12.15 -2.00 6.75
N MET A 131 -11.35 -1.70 7.79
CA MET A 131 -10.40 -0.59 7.76
C MET A 131 -9.21 -0.90 6.85
N TYR A 132 -8.73 -2.14 6.83
CA TYR A 132 -7.68 -2.57 5.89
C TYR A 132 -8.14 -2.49 4.44
N TYR A 133 -9.34 -2.99 4.12
CA TYR A 133 -9.86 -2.88 2.76
C TYR A 133 -10.11 -1.43 2.35
N GLY A 134 -10.63 -0.61 3.27
CA GLY A 134 -10.78 0.82 3.06
C GLY A 134 -9.46 1.55 2.80
N LEU A 135 -8.45 1.26 3.61
CA LEU A 135 -7.09 1.78 3.42
C LEU A 135 -6.55 1.41 2.04
N LEU A 136 -6.60 0.11 1.68
CA LEU A 136 -6.09 -0.37 0.40
C LEU A 136 -6.83 0.28 -0.78
N CYS A 137 -8.16 0.35 -0.72
CA CYS A 137 -8.95 1.03 -1.74
C CYS A 137 -8.53 2.50 -1.89
N GLY A 138 -8.46 3.24 -0.78
CA GLY A 138 -8.09 4.66 -0.82
C GLY A 138 -6.65 4.89 -1.26
N ALA A 139 -5.70 4.16 -0.68
CA ALA A 139 -4.28 4.34 -0.95
C ALA A 139 -3.89 3.94 -2.38
N THR A 140 -4.36 2.79 -2.88
CA THR A 140 -3.97 2.33 -4.22
C THR A 140 -4.63 3.14 -5.33
N LEU A 141 -5.90 3.49 -5.18
CA LEU A 141 -6.61 4.28 -6.19
C LEU A 141 -6.24 5.76 -6.11
N GLY A 142 -6.01 6.30 -4.91
CA GLY A 142 -5.65 7.70 -4.69
C GLY A 142 -4.39 8.14 -5.43
N GLY A 143 -3.41 7.24 -5.57
CA GLY A 143 -2.20 7.49 -6.35
C GLY A 143 -2.44 7.88 -7.82
N ASN A 144 -3.61 7.55 -8.37
CA ASN A 144 -3.95 7.90 -9.75
C ASN A 144 -4.52 9.33 -9.90
N LEU A 145 -4.75 10.06 -8.80
CA LEU A 145 -5.23 11.45 -8.87
C LEU A 145 -4.22 12.40 -9.50
N THR A 146 -2.94 12.19 -9.22
CA THR A 146 -1.86 13.08 -9.68
C THR A 146 -0.77 12.31 -10.41
N PRO A 147 0.02 12.99 -11.27
CA PRO A 147 1.16 12.37 -11.95
C PRO A 147 2.23 11.82 -11.00
N ILE A 148 2.31 12.36 -9.78
CA ILE A 148 3.36 12.03 -8.79
C ILE A 148 2.87 11.11 -7.68
N GLY A 149 1.57 10.79 -7.65
CA GLY A 149 0.97 9.97 -6.59
C GLY A 149 1.39 8.50 -6.61
N ALA A 150 1.97 8.04 -7.72
CA ALA A 150 2.55 6.70 -7.82
C ALA A 150 3.78 6.72 -8.72
N SER A 151 4.81 5.95 -8.36
CA SER A 151 6.03 5.78 -9.16
C SER A 151 5.75 5.25 -10.58
N ALA A 152 4.74 4.41 -10.73
CA ALA A 152 4.27 3.91 -12.03
C ALA A 152 3.80 5.04 -12.97
N ASN A 153 3.10 6.06 -12.44
CA ASN A 153 2.65 7.21 -13.22
C ASN A 153 3.85 8.02 -13.75
N ILE A 154 4.84 8.25 -12.87
CA ILE A 154 6.07 8.97 -13.23
C ILE A 154 6.81 8.23 -14.34
N ALA A 155 6.96 6.90 -14.21
CA ALA A 155 7.59 6.05 -15.21
C ALA A 155 6.83 6.07 -16.53
N GLY A 156 5.49 5.92 -16.52
CA GLY A 156 4.66 5.96 -17.71
C GLY A 156 4.74 7.30 -18.45
N ILE A 157 4.65 8.42 -17.72
CA ILE A 157 4.81 9.77 -18.30
C ILE A 157 6.24 9.95 -18.84
N GLY A 158 7.25 9.40 -18.16
CA GLY A 158 8.63 9.43 -18.63
C GLY A 158 8.84 8.72 -19.96
N ILE A 159 8.19 7.56 -20.15
CA ILE A 159 8.21 6.81 -21.41
C ILE A 159 7.53 7.62 -22.52
N LEU A 160 6.32 8.16 -22.27
CA LEU A 160 5.61 8.99 -23.23
C LEU A 160 6.43 10.20 -23.70
N ARG A 161 7.14 10.84 -22.75
CA ARG A 161 8.03 11.97 -23.07
C ARG A 161 9.20 11.56 -23.97
N LYS A 162 9.78 10.38 -23.78
CA LYS A 162 10.84 9.85 -24.64
C LYS A 162 10.36 9.61 -26.07
N GLU A 163 9.07 9.24 -26.22
CA GLU A 163 8.40 9.05 -27.51
C GLU A 163 7.88 10.38 -28.12
N GLY A 164 8.23 11.52 -27.55
CA GLY A 164 7.85 12.84 -28.05
C GLY A 164 6.48 13.35 -27.60
N HIS A 165 5.82 12.66 -26.67
CA HIS A 165 4.52 13.05 -26.14
C HIS A 165 4.65 13.74 -24.78
N GLU A 166 4.42 15.05 -24.72
CA GLU A 166 4.38 15.78 -23.43
C GLU A 166 3.02 15.64 -22.77
N VAL A 167 3.01 15.05 -21.58
CA VAL A 167 1.81 14.95 -20.72
C VAL A 167 1.90 15.98 -19.61
N LYS A 168 1.09 17.05 -19.70
CA LYS A 168 0.97 18.05 -18.63
C LYS A 168 0.19 17.47 -17.45
N ALA A 169 0.53 17.92 -16.23
CA ALA A 169 -0.18 17.48 -15.01
C ALA A 169 -1.70 17.70 -15.10
N THR A 170 -2.13 18.83 -15.66
CA THR A 170 -3.54 19.14 -15.88
C THR A 170 -4.23 18.16 -16.83
N THR A 171 -3.53 17.71 -17.88
CA THR A 171 -4.04 16.69 -18.82
C THR A 171 -4.18 15.34 -18.13
N PHE A 172 -3.17 14.94 -17.35
CA PHE A 172 -3.24 13.71 -16.55
C PHE A 172 -4.43 13.75 -15.58
N MET A 173 -4.55 14.81 -14.79
CA MET A 173 -5.61 14.95 -13.78
C MET A 173 -7.01 15.03 -14.41
N LYS A 174 -7.15 15.57 -15.62
CA LYS A 174 -8.43 15.62 -16.34
C LYS A 174 -9.04 14.22 -16.54
N TYR A 175 -8.19 13.21 -16.72
CA TYR A 175 -8.62 11.80 -16.86
C TYR A 175 -8.49 11.04 -15.54
N GLY A 176 -7.43 11.29 -14.79
CA GLY A 176 -7.14 10.59 -13.54
C GLY A 176 -8.17 10.88 -12.45
N VAL A 177 -8.61 12.13 -12.29
CA VAL A 177 -9.55 12.50 -11.22
C VAL A 177 -10.93 11.82 -11.40
N PRO A 178 -11.63 11.93 -12.53
CA PRO A 178 -12.93 11.27 -12.69
C PRO A 178 -12.83 9.75 -12.64
N PHE A 179 -11.77 9.16 -13.21
CA PHE A 179 -11.52 7.73 -13.11
C PHE A 179 -11.35 7.29 -11.65
N THR A 180 -10.48 7.97 -10.91
CA THR A 180 -10.20 7.65 -9.51
C THR A 180 -11.43 7.81 -8.63
N LEU A 181 -12.18 8.90 -8.79
CA LEU A 181 -13.40 9.13 -8.01
C LEU A 181 -14.44 8.05 -8.28
N ALA A 182 -14.66 7.66 -9.54
CA ALA A 182 -15.58 6.59 -9.88
C ALA A 182 -15.16 5.26 -9.24
N ALA A 183 -13.88 4.90 -9.35
CA ALA A 183 -13.35 3.67 -8.77
C ALA A 183 -13.40 3.67 -7.24
N VAL A 184 -13.00 4.79 -6.61
CA VAL A 184 -13.01 4.92 -5.13
C VAL A 184 -14.43 4.87 -4.59
N ILE A 185 -15.38 5.60 -5.17
CA ILE A 185 -16.78 5.60 -4.71
C ILE A 185 -17.36 4.19 -4.81
N THR A 186 -17.11 3.50 -5.92
CA THR A 186 -17.56 2.12 -6.11
C THR A 186 -16.95 1.20 -5.05
N GLY A 187 -15.63 1.22 -4.87
CA GLY A 187 -14.93 0.42 -3.87
C GLY A 187 -15.37 0.76 -2.45
N TYR A 188 -15.48 2.03 -2.11
CA TYR A 188 -15.96 2.54 -0.82
C TYR A 188 -17.34 1.98 -0.45
N LEU A 189 -18.29 2.06 -1.39
CA LEU A 189 -19.65 1.54 -1.15
C LEU A 189 -19.66 0.02 -1.05
N LEU A 190 -19.01 -0.69 -1.98
CA LEU A 190 -18.99 -2.15 -1.97
C LEU A 190 -18.33 -2.69 -0.69
N ILE A 191 -17.18 -2.17 -0.29
CA ILE A 191 -16.48 -2.60 0.93
C ILE A 191 -17.38 -2.38 2.16
N TRP A 192 -18.03 -1.20 2.23
CA TRP A 192 -18.95 -0.92 3.34
C TRP A 192 -20.10 -1.91 3.39
N PHE A 193 -20.81 -2.13 2.27
CA PHE A 193 -21.98 -3.02 2.25
C PHE A 193 -21.64 -4.48 2.53
N ILE A 194 -20.44 -4.95 2.12
CA ILE A 194 -20.02 -6.35 2.29
C ILE A 194 -19.45 -6.58 3.69
N TRP A 195 -18.70 -5.62 4.25
CA TRP A 195 -17.87 -5.82 5.45
C TRP A 195 -18.28 -4.95 6.64
N LYS A 196 -19.38 -4.19 6.56
CA LYS A 196 -19.89 -3.44 7.73
C LYS A 196 -20.10 -4.40 8.91
N PRO A 197 -19.73 -4.01 10.14
CA PRO A 197 -19.92 -4.77 11.34
C PRO A 197 -21.41 -4.93 11.69
#